data_4f049e9cedb829c73c93465921776ca0
#
_entry.id   4f049e9cedb829c73c93465921776ca0
#
_cell.length_a   1.000
_cell.length_b   1.000
_cell.length_c   1.000
_cell.angle_alpha   90.00
_cell.angle_beta   90.00
_cell.angle_gamma   90.00
#
_symmetry.space_group_name_H-M   'P 1'
#
loop_
_entity.id
_entity.type
_entity.pdbx_description
1 polymer ?
#
loop_
_entity_poly.entity_id
_entity_poly.type
_entity_poly.pdbx_seq_one_letter_code
_entity_poly.pdbx_strand_id
1 'polypeptide(L)'
;RDIFLQAWYQGGISIFDFTDSSNPREIAFFDRGPIDDEALVSGGFWSTYWYDGKIYGTGIVRGLDVFELLPSEHISENEIAAAKLASQGNIFNPQQQLKVSWPANPVVASAHLDQLIRSKSVSVEKAQDLRNLLDRAVVLLNQKGKSEELAESLRSVTNSWSVKTKVSEGQLSGLRQILIGISERLIAS
;
A
#
# COMPACT_ATOMS: atom_id res chain seq x y z
N ARG A 1 -1.29 -4.52 3.55
CA ARG A 1 -0.39 -4.22 4.69
C ARG A 1 -1.15 -3.39 5.73
N ASP A 2 -0.82 -3.63 6.97
CA ASP A 2 -1.33 -2.86 8.11
C ASP A 2 -0.33 -1.74 8.41
N ILE A 3 -0.59 -0.56 7.84
CA ILE A 3 0.25 0.63 8.03
C ILE A 3 -0.38 1.50 9.10
N PHE A 4 0.41 1.85 10.09
CA PHE A 4 0.02 2.65 11.23
C PHE A 4 0.73 4.00 11.21
N LEU A 5 0.00 5.08 11.45
CA LEU A 5 0.50 6.45 11.56
C LEU A 5 0.47 6.86 13.03
N GLN A 6 1.60 7.33 13.55
CA GLN A 6 1.75 7.80 14.93
C GLN A 6 2.21 9.23 14.96
N ALA A 7 1.47 10.08 15.64
CA ALA A 7 1.90 11.43 16.01
C ALA A 7 2.58 11.42 17.37
N TRP A 8 3.63 12.21 17.52
CA TRP A 8 4.40 12.33 18.76
C TRP A 8 4.41 13.77 19.26
N TYR A 9 4.17 13.95 20.57
CA TYR A 9 4.45 15.20 21.25
C TYR A 9 5.96 15.38 21.35
N GLN A 10 6.45 16.58 21.09
CA GLN A 10 7.89 16.91 21.04
C GLN A 10 8.69 16.12 19.99
N GLY A 11 8.02 15.36 19.16
CA GLY A 11 8.58 14.67 18.04
C GLY A 11 7.78 14.98 16.78
N GLY A 12 7.89 14.10 15.79
CA GLY A 12 7.23 14.26 14.51
C GLY A 12 6.07 13.30 14.30
N ILE A 13 6.11 12.66 13.15
CA ILE A 13 5.19 11.59 12.74
C ILE A 13 6.04 10.39 12.37
N SER A 14 5.66 9.23 12.89
CA SER A 14 6.22 7.94 12.48
C SER A 14 5.19 7.14 11.71
N ILE A 15 5.66 6.39 10.72
CA ILE A 15 4.86 5.47 9.91
C ILE A 15 5.43 4.06 10.11
N PHE A 16 4.60 3.17 10.64
CA PHE A 16 4.99 1.81 10.96
C PHE A 16 4.28 0.80 10.07
N ASP A 17 4.98 -0.25 9.70
CA ASP A 17 4.42 -1.49 9.18
C ASP A 17 4.16 -2.46 10.33
N PHE A 18 2.90 -2.74 10.59
CA PHE A 18 2.39 -3.70 11.57
C PHE A 18 1.87 -4.99 10.94
N THR A 19 2.14 -5.24 9.68
CA THR A 19 1.70 -6.47 8.97
C THR A 19 2.16 -7.74 9.69
N ASP A 20 3.35 -7.69 10.30
CA ASP A 20 3.79 -8.62 11.33
C ASP A 20 3.78 -7.89 12.68
N SER A 21 2.71 -8.07 13.46
CA SER A 21 2.52 -7.41 14.75
C SER A 21 3.55 -7.80 15.82
N SER A 22 4.25 -8.91 15.65
CA SER A 22 5.35 -9.33 16.54
C SER A 22 6.69 -8.69 16.17
N ASN A 23 6.78 -8.05 15.00
CA ASN A 23 7.98 -7.37 14.52
C ASN A 23 7.61 -6.08 13.76
N PRO A 24 7.01 -5.09 14.45
CA PRO A 24 6.66 -3.81 13.84
C PRO A 24 7.93 -3.08 13.40
N ARG A 25 7.83 -2.39 12.25
CA ARG A 25 8.97 -1.67 11.67
C ARG A 25 8.58 -0.27 11.29
N GLU A 26 9.35 0.73 11.71
CA GLU A 26 9.23 2.07 11.17
C GLU A 26 9.72 2.07 9.72
N ILE A 27 8.89 2.59 8.81
CA ILE A 27 9.15 2.60 7.37
C ILE A 27 9.32 3.99 6.79
N ALA A 28 8.87 5.01 7.52
CA ALA A 28 9.09 6.41 7.22
C ALA A 28 8.84 7.25 8.48
N PHE A 29 9.41 8.43 8.49
CA PHE A 29 9.16 9.42 9.54
C PHE A 29 9.26 10.84 8.99
N PHE A 30 8.70 11.77 9.72
CA PHE A 30 8.92 13.19 9.54
C PHE A 30 9.11 13.83 10.91
N ASP A 31 10.17 14.60 11.04
CA ASP A 31 10.40 15.45 12.20
C ASP A 31 11.02 16.77 11.75
N ARG A 32 10.82 17.80 12.53
CA ARG A 32 11.46 19.11 12.38
C ARG A 32 12.00 19.55 13.73
N GLY A 33 13.00 20.39 13.71
CA GLY A 33 13.64 20.87 14.94
C GLY A 33 12.66 21.50 15.95
N PRO A 34 13.14 21.78 17.17
CA PRO A 34 12.34 22.32 18.25
C PRO A 34 11.68 23.67 17.86
N ILE A 35 10.69 24.09 18.64
CA ILE A 35 10.06 25.40 18.47
C ILE A 35 11.01 26.51 18.94
N ASP A 36 11.76 26.23 19.99
CA ASP A 36 12.74 27.10 20.57
C ASP A 36 13.93 26.26 21.02
N ASP A 37 15.15 26.70 20.74
CA ASP A 37 16.39 25.96 21.04
C ASP A 37 16.84 26.09 22.50
N GLU A 38 16.35 27.12 23.23
CA GLU A 38 16.75 27.45 24.59
C GLU A 38 15.65 27.13 25.60
N ALA A 39 14.39 27.28 25.23
CA ALA A 39 13.23 27.08 26.11
C ALA A 39 12.45 25.82 25.75
N LEU A 40 11.99 25.07 26.77
CA LEU A 40 11.12 23.93 26.59
C LEU A 40 9.70 24.40 26.20
N VAL A 41 9.43 24.48 24.90
CA VAL A 41 8.13 24.82 24.33
C VAL A 41 7.49 23.55 23.77
N SER A 42 6.20 23.32 24.07
CA SER A 42 5.46 22.19 23.51
C SER A 42 5.41 22.26 22.00
N GLY A 43 5.77 21.15 21.34
CA GLY A 43 5.82 21.03 19.87
C GLY A 43 5.39 19.64 19.42
N GLY A 44 5.70 19.30 18.17
CA GLY A 44 5.31 18.04 17.54
C GLY A 44 3.88 18.06 17.03
N PHE A 45 3.22 16.90 17.02
CA PHE A 45 1.90 16.71 16.44
C PHE A 45 0.89 16.17 17.44
N TRP A 46 -0.35 16.73 17.40
CA TRP A 46 -1.50 16.22 18.15
C TRP A 46 -2.00 14.90 17.59
N SER A 47 -2.13 14.84 16.24
CA SER A 47 -2.70 13.71 15.54
C SER A 47 -2.20 13.63 14.12
N THR A 48 -2.32 12.44 13.53
CA THR A 48 -2.04 12.21 12.10
C THR A 48 -3.04 11.24 11.50
N TYR A 49 -3.45 11.49 10.25
CA TYR A 49 -4.43 10.67 9.53
C TYR A 49 -3.99 10.50 8.07
N TRP A 50 -4.26 9.32 7.52
CA TRP A 50 -4.16 9.10 6.10
C TRP A 50 -5.54 9.21 5.45
N TYR A 51 -5.65 10.03 4.43
CA TYR A 51 -6.87 10.19 3.65
C TYR A 51 -6.52 10.59 2.21
N ASP A 52 -7.18 9.95 1.25
CA ASP A 52 -7.08 10.23 -0.20
C ASP A 52 -5.62 10.35 -0.70
N GLY A 53 -4.76 9.40 -0.27
CA GLY A 53 -3.35 9.33 -0.68
C GLY A 53 -2.42 10.35 -0.03
N LYS A 54 -2.90 11.11 0.94
CA LYS A 54 -2.13 12.11 1.70
C LYS A 54 -2.11 11.76 3.19
N ILE A 55 -1.11 12.27 3.88
CA ILE A 55 -1.00 12.21 5.33
C ILE A 55 -1.21 13.63 5.87
N TYR A 56 -2.16 13.77 6.77
CA TYR A 56 -2.51 15.03 7.42
C TYR A 56 -2.04 15.00 8.86
N GLY A 57 -1.18 15.93 9.24
CA GLY A 57 -0.66 16.08 10.60
C GLY A 57 -1.08 17.40 11.20
N THR A 58 -1.72 17.37 12.39
CA THR A 58 -2.07 18.58 13.13
C THR A 58 -0.96 18.94 14.11
N GLY A 59 -0.17 19.94 13.78
CA GLY A 59 0.91 20.44 14.63
C GLY A 59 0.38 21.16 15.85
N ILE A 60 1.06 21.00 17.00
CA ILE A 60 0.66 21.61 18.28
C ILE A 60 0.69 23.15 18.19
N VAL A 61 1.71 23.70 17.54
CA VAL A 61 1.87 25.16 17.41
C VAL A 61 2.05 25.64 15.96
N ARG A 62 2.28 24.72 15.00
CA ARG A 62 2.62 25.07 13.62
C ARG A 62 1.46 24.87 12.63
N GLY A 63 0.28 24.46 13.11
CA GLY A 63 -0.92 24.31 12.31
C GLY A 63 -1.02 22.95 11.60
N LEU A 64 -1.55 22.91 10.38
CA LEU A 64 -1.77 21.72 9.60
C LEU A 64 -0.65 21.51 8.57
N ASP A 65 -0.06 20.33 8.59
CA ASP A 65 0.86 19.87 7.57
C ASP A 65 0.19 18.78 6.71
N VAL A 66 0.53 18.75 5.43
CA VAL A 66 0.09 17.72 4.49
C VAL A 66 1.32 17.10 3.85
N PHE A 67 1.44 15.76 3.97
CA PHE A 67 2.60 15.03 3.50
C PHE A 67 2.24 14.04 2.41
N GLU A 68 3.22 13.69 1.61
CA GLU A 68 3.22 12.53 0.73
C GLU A 68 4.25 11.52 1.21
N LEU A 69 3.86 10.23 1.18
CA LEU A 69 4.80 9.16 1.43
C LEU A 69 5.67 8.95 0.20
N LEU A 70 6.97 8.94 0.37
CA LEU A 70 7.94 8.69 -0.70
C LEU A 70 8.34 7.21 -0.74
N PRO A 71 8.66 6.66 -1.92
CA PRO A 71 9.13 5.30 -2.03
C PRO A 71 10.48 5.12 -1.33
N SER A 72 10.67 3.92 -0.77
CA SER A 72 11.89 3.50 -0.08
C SER A 72 12.09 1.99 -0.22
N GLU A 73 13.14 1.45 0.41
CA GLU A 73 13.31 -0.01 0.50
C GLU A 73 12.15 -0.72 1.22
N HIS A 74 11.39 0.01 2.02
CA HIS A 74 10.28 -0.52 2.83
C HIS A 74 8.91 -0.39 2.18
N ILE A 75 8.76 0.51 1.20
CA ILE A 75 7.51 0.75 0.49
C ILE A 75 7.78 1.14 -0.96
N SER A 76 7.16 0.44 -1.92
CA SER A 76 7.37 0.69 -3.34
C SER A 76 6.43 1.77 -3.87
N GLU A 77 6.76 2.31 -5.06
CA GLU A 77 5.88 3.21 -5.81
C GLU A 77 4.51 2.57 -6.09
N ASN A 78 4.49 1.26 -6.40
CA ASN A 78 3.25 0.53 -6.63
C ASN A 78 2.38 0.47 -5.35
N GLU A 79 3.00 0.28 -4.18
CA GLU A 79 2.27 0.26 -2.91
C GLU A 79 1.66 1.63 -2.60
N ILE A 80 2.39 2.72 -2.83
CA ILE A 80 1.90 4.08 -2.67
C ILE A 80 0.78 4.38 -3.67
N ALA A 81 0.95 4.01 -4.93
CA ALA A 81 -0.08 4.18 -5.96
C ALA A 81 -1.33 3.35 -5.67
N ALA A 82 -1.18 2.11 -5.20
CA ALA A 82 -2.30 1.27 -4.77
C ALA A 82 -3.03 1.88 -3.57
N ALA A 83 -2.30 2.45 -2.60
CA ALA A 83 -2.90 3.11 -1.45
C ALA A 83 -3.83 4.28 -1.86
N LYS A 84 -3.48 5.02 -2.90
CA LYS A 84 -4.33 6.10 -3.46
C LYS A 84 -5.63 5.59 -4.09
N LEU A 85 -5.71 4.32 -4.44
CA LEU A 85 -6.92 3.68 -4.99
C LEU A 85 -7.82 3.06 -3.91
N ALA A 86 -7.39 3.07 -2.66
CA ALA A 86 -8.14 2.48 -1.57
C ALA A 86 -9.46 3.23 -1.34
N SER A 87 -10.57 2.48 -1.28
CA SER A 87 -11.88 3.06 -0.97
C SER A 87 -12.04 3.24 0.54
N GLN A 88 -12.30 4.48 0.94
CA GLN A 88 -12.60 4.86 2.33
C GLN A 88 -14.06 5.33 2.49
N GLY A 89 -14.88 5.19 1.41
CA GLY A 89 -16.25 5.66 1.37
C GLY A 89 -16.37 7.19 1.18
N ASN A 90 -17.61 7.67 1.07
CA ASN A 90 -17.91 9.08 0.84
C ASN A 90 -17.81 9.94 2.11
N ILE A 91 -17.93 9.32 3.26
CA ILE A 91 -17.80 9.96 4.58
C ILE A 91 -16.70 9.23 5.33
N PHE A 92 -15.58 9.89 5.51
CA PHE A 92 -14.45 9.33 6.24
C PHE A 92 -14.54 9.72 7.72
N ASN A 93 -14.58 8.70 8.57
CA ASN A 93 -14.41 8.87 10.01
C ASN A 93 -13.31 7.91 10.48
N PRO A 94 -12.13 8.42 10.85
CA PRO A 94 -11.00 7.57 11.23
C PRO A 94 -11.26 6.73 12.48
N GLN A 95 -12.22 7.10 13.30
CA GLN A 95 -12.58 6.36 14.53
C GLN A 95 -13.49 5.15 14.28
N GLN A 96 -14.13 5.07 13.11
CA GLN A 96 -15.03 3.94 12.78
C GLN A 96 -14.29 2.68 12.36
N GLN A 97 -12.99 2.73 12.08
CA GLN A 97 -12.17 1.61 11.63
C GLN A 97 -12.80 0.85 10.44
N LEU A 98 -13.28 1.60 9.45
CA LEU A 98 -13.89 1.03 8.26
C LEU A 98 -12.89 0.11 7.54
N LYS A 99 -13.38 -1.03 7.09
CA LYS A 99 -12.57 -1.93 6.28
C LYS A 99 -12.25 -1.29 4.94
N VAL A 100 -10.99 -1.00 4.72
CA VAL A 100 -10.49 -0.47 3.45
C VAL A 100 -10.50 -1.57 2.39
N SER A 101 -10.90 -1.24 1.17
CA SER A 101 -10.89 -2.16 0.03
C SER A 101 -10.19 -1.52 -1.17
N TRP A 102 -9.70 -2.37 -2.05
CA TRP A 102 -8.98 -1.96 -3.27
C TRP A 102 -9.68 -2.49 -4.51
N PRO A 103 -9.71 -1.70 -5.59
CA PRO A 103 -10.24 -2.17 -6.87
C PRO A 103 -9.32 -3.24 -7.48
N ALA A 104 -9.90 -4.07 -8.34
CA ALA A 104 -9.14 -4.97 -9.20
C ALA A 104 -8.39 -4.17 -10.28
N ASN A 105 -7.18 -3.73 -9.93
CA ASN A 105 -6.33 -2.88 -10.75
C ASN A 105 -4.91 -3.47 -10.82
N PRO A 106 -4.24 -3.46 -11.99
CA PRO A 106 -2.87 -3.97 -12.13
C PRO A 106 -1.87 -3.40 -11.14
N VAL A 107 -1.96 -2.10 -10.78
CA VAL A 107 -1.07 -1.50 -9.78
C VAL A 107 -1.26 -2.11 -8.39
N VAL A 108 -2.48 -2.52 -8.03
CA VAL A 108 -2.75 -3.20 -6.76
C VAL A 108 -2.12 -4.60 -6.75
N ALA A 109 -2.19 -5.32 -7.87
CA ALA A 109 -1.50 -6.60 -8.04
C ALA A 109 0.03 -6.42 -7.95
N SER A 110 0.57 -5.39 -8.59
CA SER A 110 2.00 -5.04 -8.51
C SER A 110 2.44 -4.72 -7.09
N ALA A 111 1.61 -4.02 -6.31
CA ALA A 111 1.87 -3.73 -4.89
C ALA A 111 1.98 -5.02 -4.05
N HIS A 112 1.07 -5.98 -4.24
CA HIS A 112 1.16 -7.29 -3.58
C HIS A 112 2.40 -8.07 -4.01
N LEU A 113 2.74 -8.02 -5.31
CA LEU A 113 3.93 -8.66 -5.84
C LEU A 113 5.21 -8.09 -5.22
N ASP A 114 5.31 -6.77 -5.11
CA ASP A 114 6.47 -6.09 -4.51
C ASP A 114 6.66 -6.50 -3.04
N GLN A 115 5.58 -6.69 -2.29
CA GLN A 115 5.63 -7.21 -0.92
C GLN A 115 6.18 -8.64 -0.86
N LEU A 116 5.74 -9.51 -1.77
CA LEU A 116 6.22 -10.89 -1.88
C LEU A 116 7.70 -10.97 -2.29
N ILE A 117 8.16 -10.07 -3.15
CA ILE A 117 9.57 -9.94 -3.53
C ILE A 117 10.39 -9.46 -2.34
N ARG A 118 9.97 -8.41 -1.65
CA ARG A 118 10.65 -7.85 -0.48
C ARG A 118 10.80 -8.88 0.64
N SER A 119 9.78 -9.70 0.86
CA SER A 119 9.82 -10.79 1.83
C SER A 119 10.58 -12.03 1.33
N LYS A 120 11.16 -12.01 0.13
CA LYS A 120 11.85 -13.14 -0.53
C LYS A 120 10.96 -14.40 -0.64
N SER A 121 9.66 -14.21 -0.72
CA SER A 121 8.67 -15.29 -0.80
C SER A 121 8.44 -15.78 -2.23
N VAL A 122 8.84 -14.99 -3.23
CA VAL A 122 8.72 -15.31 -4.66
C VAL A 122 10.05 -15.03 -5.35
N SER A 123 10.45 -15.89 -6.29
CA SER A 123 11.69 -15.69 -7.05
C SER A 123 11.55 -14.59 -8.09
N VAL A 124 12.69 -14.05 -8.53
CA VAL A 124 12.73 -12.94 -9.52
C VAL A 124 12.09 -13.37 -10.85
N GLU A 125 12.32 -14.62 -11.29
CA GLU A 125 11.77 -15.15 -12.54
C GLU A 125 10.23 -15.18 -12.49
N LYS A 126 9.66 -15.78 -11.43
CA LYS A 126 8.20 -15.81 -11.23
C LYS A 126 7.58 -14.42 -11.14
N ALA A 127 8.30 -13.50 -10.49
CA ALA A 127 7.86 -12.11 -10.41
C ALA A 127 7.85 -11.44 -11.77
N GLN A 128 8.86 -11.70 -12.61
CA GLN A 128 8.94 -11.13 -13.96
C GLN A 128 7.84 -11.66 -14.88
N ASP A 129 7.52 -12.94 -14.81
CA ASP A 129 6.40 -13.52 -15.56
C ASP A 129 5.08 -12.81 -15.26
N LEU A 130 4.79 -12.60 -13.97
CA LEU A 130 3.58 -11.86 -13.59
C LEU A 130 3.63 -10.39 -14.01
N ARG A 131 4.78 -9.70 -13.90
CA ARG A 131 4.91 -8.31 -14.37
C ARG A 131 4.57 -8.18 -15.84
N ASN A 132 5.10 -9.06 -16.68
CA ASN A 132 4.82 -9.07 -18.11
C ASN A 132 3.31 -9.22 -18.40
N LEU A 133 2.60 -10.07 -17.64
CA LEU A 133 1.16 -10.23 -17.77
C LEU A 133 0.41 -8.95 -17.31
N LEU A 134 0.85 -8.33 -16.21
CA LEU A 134 0.23 -7.09 -15.70
C LEU A 134 0.43 -5.93 -16.66
N ASP A 135 1.60 -5.79 -17.29
CA ASP A 135 1.87 -4.76 -18.30
C ASP A 135 0.92 -4.91 -19.51
N ARG A 136 0.72 -6.15 -19.99
CA ARG A 136 -0.26 -6.44 -21.04
C ARG A 136 -1.69 -6.09 -20.60
N ALA A 137 -2.02 -6.39 -19.34
CA ALA A 137 -3.34 -6.07 -18.79
C ALA A 137 -3.59 -4.56 -18.70
N VAL A 138 -2.57 -3.76 -18.31
CA VAL A 138 -2.65 -2.29 -18.31
C VAL A 138 -2.99 -1.76 -19.70
N VAL A 139 -2.28 -2.21 -20.73
CA VAL A 139 -2.51 -1.78 -22.12
C VAL A 139 -3.92 -2.09 -22.57
N LEU A 140 -4.36 -3.35 -22.39
CA LEU A 140 -5.69 -3.78 -22.82
C LEU A 140 -6.82 -3.06 -22.08
N LEU A 141 -6.72 -2.94 -20.76
CA LEU A 141 -7.75 -2.26 -19.95
C LEU A 141 -7.88 -0.78 -20.31
N ASN A 142 -6.77 -0.10 -20.63
CA ASN A 142 -6.80 1.29 -21.08
C ASN A 142 -7.46 1.45 -22.46
N GLN A 143 -7.33 0.45 -23.31
CA GLN A 143 -7.95 0.39 -24.64
C GLN A 143 -9.37 -0.18 -24.61
N LYS A 144 -9.89 -0.56 -23.44
CA LYS A 144 -11.15 -1.32 -23.28
C LYS A 144 -11.17 -2.60 -24.11
N GLY A 145 -10.00 -3.20 -24.29
CA GLY A 145 -9.83 -4.45 -25.04
C GLY A 145 -10.14 -5.68 -24.19
N LYS A 146 -10.41 -6.80 -24.87
CA LYS A 146 -10.69 -8.10 -24.25
C LYS A 146 -9.59 -9.10 -24.59
N SER A 147 -9.35 -10.05 -23.67
CA SER A 147 -8.47 -11.18 -23.92
C SER A 147 -8.76 -12.31 -22.93
N GLU A 148 -9.43 -13.37 -23.39
CA GLU A 148 -9.62 -14.59 -22.60
C GLU A 148 -8.30 -15.28 -22.29
N GLU A 149 -7.34 -15.31 -23.23
CA GLU A 149 -6.01 -15.89 -23.04
C GLU A 149 -5.26 -15.20 -21.89
N LEU A 150 -5.24 -13.85 -21.88
CA LEU A 150 -4.58 -13.11 -20.83
C LEU A 150 -5.30 -13.28 -19.48
N ALA A 151 -6.63 -13.31 -19.49
CA ALA A 151 -7.42 -13.54 -18.28
C ALA A 151 -7.12 -14.91 -17.66
N GLU A 152 -7.02 -15.98 -18.47
CA GLU A 152 -6.66 -17.31 -17.99
C GLU A 152 -5.22 -17.37 -17.48
N SER A 153 -4.30 -16.72 -18.19
CA SER A 153 -2.89 -16.60 -17.75
C SER A 153 -2.77 -15.93 -16.39
N LEU A 154 -3.50 -14.85 -16.15
CA LEU A 154 -3.51 -14.14 -14.86
C LEU A 154 -4.13 -14.98 -13.73
N ARG A 155 -5.16 -15.79 -14.01
CA ARG A 155 -5.75 -16.68 -13.01
C ARG A 155 -4.83 -17.80 -12.60
N SER A 156 -4.02 -18.31 -13.54
CA SER A 156 -3.21 -19.51 -13.35
C SER A 156 -1.77 -19.23 -12.91
N VAL A 157 -1.19 -18.06 -13.21
CA VAL A 157 0.23 -17.76 -13.01
C VAL A 157 0.73 -18.01 -11.58
N THR A 158 -0.12 -17.81 -10.59
CA THR A 158 0.25 -18.02 -9.17
C THR A 158 -0.08 -19.40 -8.61
N ASN A 159 -0.65 -20.32 -9.41
CA ASN A 159 -1.11 -21.63 -8.92
C ASN A 159 0.04 -22.48 -8.35
N SER A 160 1.22 -22.38 -8.96
CA SER A 160 2.42 -23.09 -8.50
C SER A 160 3.19 -22.37 -7.38
N TRP A 161 2.71 -21.20 -6.93
CA TRP A 161 3.41 -20.43 -5.92
C TRP A 161 3.05 -20.93 -4.52
N SER A 162 4.08 -21.20 -3.73
CA SER A 162 3.97 -21.54 -2.31
C SER A 162 4.82 -20.58 -1.50
N VAL A 163 4.32 -20.19 -0.35
CA VAL A 163 4.98 -19.25 0.57
C VAL A 163 5.03 -19.86 1.97
N LYS A 164 5.93 -19.37 2.82
CA LYS A 164 6.27 -20.06 4.07
C LYS A 164 5.72 -19.41 5.33
N THR A 165 5.27 -18.16 5.26
CA THR A 165 4.85 -17.42 6.44
C THR A 165 3.38 -17.03 6.32
N LYS A 166 2.69 -16.91 7.45
CA LYS A 166 1.29 -16.45 7.50
C LYS A 166 1.10 -15.09 6.83
N VAL A 167 2.07 -14.19 6.99
CA VAL A 167 2.07 -12.86 6.34
C VAL A 167 2.11 -13.02 4.82
N SER A 168 3.05 -13.81 4.29
CA SER A 168 3.16 -14.05 2.85
C SER A 168 1.96 -14.82 2.28
N GLU A 169 1.32 -15.70 3.05
CA GLU A 169 0.07 -16.37 2.67
C GLU A 169 -1.06 -15.35 2.47
N GLY A 170 -1.22 -14.40 3.40
CA GLY A 170 -2.16 -13.31 3.26
C GLY A 170 -1.90 -12.43 2.05
N GLN A 171 -0.63 -12.09 1.79
CA GLN A 171 -0.21 -11.31 0.62
C GLN A 171 -0.50 -12.04 -0.69
N LEU A 172 -0.20 -13.35 -0.78
CA LEU A 172 -0.47 -14.17 -1.95
C LEU A 172 -1.97 -14.36 -2.18
N SER A 173 -2.75 -14.53 -1.11
CA SER A 173 -4.22 -14.61 -1.19
C SER A 173 -4.81 -13.31 -1.73
N GLY A 174 -4.36 -12.15 -1.22
CA GLY A 174 -4.76 -10.84 -1.72
C GLY A 174 -4.41 -10.65 -3.19
N LEU A 175 -3.19 -11.01 -3.59
CA LEU A 175 -2.77 -11.00 -4.99
C LEU A 175 -3.72 -11.81 -5.88
N ARG A 176 -4.02 -13.05 -5.50
CA ARG A 176 -4.92 -13.94 -6.27
C ARG A 176 -6.31 -13.33 -6.45
N GLN A 177 -6.88 -12.74 -5.41
CA GLN A 177 -8.18 -12.07 -5.50
C GLN A 177 -8.16 -10.90 -6.50
N ILE A 178 -7.12 -10.08 -6.47
CA ILE A 178 -6.95 -8.98 -7.42
C ILE A 178 -6.78 -9.49 -8.85
N LEU A 179 -5.98 -10.55 -9.07
CA LEU A 179 -5.78 -11.15 -10.39
C LEU A 179 -7.08 -11.73 -10.97
N ILE A 180 -7.92 -12.35 -10.14
CA ILE A 180 -9.26 -12.82 -10.55
C ILE A 180 -10.09 -11.63 -11.00
N GLY A 181 -10.19 -10.57 -10.21
CA GLY A 181 -10.98 -9.40 -10.59
C GLY A 181 -10.46 -8.68 -11.84
N ILE A 182 -9.13 -8.62 -12.06
CA ILE A 182 -8.55 -8.11 -13.31
C ILE A 182 -8.98 -9.01 -14.49
N SER A 183 -8.92 -10.32 -14.31
CA SER A 183 -9.32 -11.30 -15.33
C SER A 183 -10.79 -11.15 -15.73
N GLU A 184 -11.68 -10.93 -14.76
CA GLU A 184 -13.11 -10.68 -15.00
C GLU A 184 -13.31 -9.40 -15.83
N ARG A 185 -12.58 -8.34 -15.52
CA ARG A 185 -12.62 -7.09 -16.29
C ARG A 185 -12.15 -7.28 -17.74
N LEU A 186 -11.14 -8.12 -17.98
CA LEU A 186 -10.63 -8.42 -19.33
C LEU A 186 -11.60 -9.26 -20.17
N ILE A 187 -12.58 -9.91 -19.55
CA ILE A 187 -13.62 -10.68 -20.26
C ILE A 187 -14.89 -9.83 -20.45
N ALA A 188 -15.26 -9.06 -19.44
CA ALA A 188 -16.51 -8.30 -19.39
C ALA A 188 -16.48 -6.97 -20.18
N SER A 189 -15.33 -6.44 -20.46
CA SER A 189 -15.14 -5.09 -21.07
C SER A 189 -15.76 -4.93 -22.45
#